data_61004ee699e0c55815273b2bc9cbe241
#
_entry.id   61004ee699e0c55815273b2bc9cbe241
#
_cell.length_a   1.000
_cell.length_b   1.000
_cell.length_c   1.000
_cell.angle_alpha   90.00
_cell.angle_beta   90.00
_cell.angle_gamma   90.00
#
_symmetry.space_group_name_H-M   'P 1'
#
loop_
_entity.id
_entity.type
_entity.pdbx_description
1 polymer ?
#
loop_
_entity_poly.entity_id
_entity_poly.type
_entity_poly.pdbx_seq_one_letter_code
_entity_poly.pdbx_strand_id
1 'polypeptide(L)'
;MDRKEIAEQFYMEEHAVLYALLVKAARELYGDKGELANVEGTIQYGRERGRRMALRALKDGEDLSPKNYLLYSEWVDDRKWSKKDVYAISPAFTTHCTHCGWCESWKKHGLLEYGNLYCSHIDVNLVKGFNPDNVLNIRSVLSQNGPCCDFEF
;
A
#
# COMPACT_ATOMS: atom_id res chain seq x y z
N MET A 1 18.19 19.03 6.56
CA MET A 1 17.31 17.91 6.99
C MET A 1 17.60 17.69 8.47
N ASP A 2 16.61 17.78 9.33
CA ASP A 2 16.81 17.58 10.77
C ASP A 2 16.83 16.07 11.12
N ARG A 3 17.17 15.75 12.39
CA ARG A 3 17.27 14.34 12.82
C ARG A 3 15.95 13.59 12.71
N LYS A 4 14.81 14.27 12.88
CA LYS A 4 13.49 13.67 12.75
C LYS A 4 13.20 13.32 11.29
N GLU A 5 13.48 14.24 10.39
CA GLU A 5 13.33 14.02 8.94
C GLU A 5 14.20 12.87 8.43
N ILE A 6 15.44 12.77 8.93
CA ILE A 6 16.34 11.66 8.59
C ILE A 6 15.76 10.34 9.09
N ALA A 7 15.23 10.30 10.31
CA ALA A 7 14.65 9.09 10.87
C ALA A 7 13.39 8.65 10.12
N GLU A 8 12.49 9.57 9.76
CA GLU A 8 11.28 9.26 9.00
C GLU A 8 11.62 8.69 7.62
N GLN A 9 12.56 9.32 6.91
CA GLN A 9 13.04 8.83 5.63
C GLN A 9 13.65 7.44 5.75
N PHE A 10 14.51 7.26 6.75
CA PHE A 10 15.17 5.99 7.00
C PHE A 10 14.16 4.87 7.24
N TYR A 11 13.19 5.07 8.13
CA TYR A 11 12.18 4.03 8.42
C TYR A 11 11.37 3.63 7.20
N MET A 12 10.97 4.59 6.37
CA MET A 12 10.20 4.28 5.17
C MET A 12 11.06 3.54 4.14
N GLU A 13 12.27 4.04 3.85
CA GLU A 13 13.19 3.44 2.90
C GLU A 13 13.60 2.03 3.37
N GLU A 14 13.89 1.87 4.67
CA GLU A 14 14.29 0.58 5.24
C GLU A 14 13.20 -0.49 5.10
N HIS A 15 11.94 -0.15 5.43
CA HIS A 15 10.83 -1.09 5.26
C HIS A 15 10.63 -1.50 3.81
N ALA A 16 10.69 -0.55 2.89
CA ALA A 16 10.56 -0.83 1.46
C ALA A 16 11.70 -1.73 0.96
N VAL A 17 12.94 -1.39 1.28
CA VAL A 17 14.12 -2.14 0.85
C VAL A 17 14.16 -3.52 1.50
N LEU A 18 13.90 -3.62 2.80
CA LEU A 18 13.88 -4.90 3.51
C LEU A 18 12.84 -5.85 2.91
N TYR A 19 11.61 -5.38 2.65
CA TYR A 19 10.58 -6.19 2.02
C TYR A 19 11.07 -6.74 0.67
N ALA A 20 11.57 -5.87 -0.21
CA ALA A 20 12.01 -6.27 -1.55
C ALA A 20 13.21 -7.24 -1.51
N LEU A 21 14.14 -7.06 -0.57
CA LEU A 21 15.26 -8.00 -0.39
C LEU A 21 14.81 -9.36 0.13
N LEU A 22 13.81 -9.42 1.02
CA LEU A 22 13.23 -10.69 1.47
C LEU A 22 12.53 -11.43 0.33
N VAL A 23 11.76 -10.72 -0.50
CA VAL A 23 11.13 -11.28 -1.70
C VAL A 23 12.20 -11.83 -2.65
N LYS A 24 13.25 -11.03 -2.93
CA LYS A 24 14.36 -11.41 -3.78
C LYS A 24 15.02 -12.69 -3.27
N ALA A 25 15.42 -12.72 -2.00
CA ALA A 25 16.11 -13.87 -1.40
C ALA A 25 15.22 -15.13 -1.42
N ALA A 26 13.94 -15.00 -1.12
CA ALA A 26 13.01 -16.13 -1.15
C ALA A 26 12.84 -16.69 -2.56
N ARG A 27 12.73 -15.81 -3.57
CA ARG A 27 12.63 -16.22 -4.97
C ARG A 27 13.92 -16.89 -5.47
N GLU A 28 15.10 -16.35 -5.11
CA GLU A 28 16.40 -16.93 -5.49
C GLU A 28 16.63 -18.32 -4.85
N LEU A 29 16.21 -18.50 -3.59
CA LEU A 29 16.42 -19.77 -2.87
C LEU A 29 15.36 -20.84 -3.18
N TYR A 30 14.11 -20.45 -3.40
CA TYR A 30 12.97 -21.37 -3.45
C TYR A 30 12.12 -21.23 -4.71
N GLY A 31 12.50 -20.36 -5.66
CA GLY A 31 11.75 -20.11 -6.89
C GLY A 31 10.32 -19.62 -6.62
N ASP A 32 9.37 -20.12 -7.42
CA ASP A 32 7.95 -19.74 -7.34
C ASP A 32 7.33 -20.00 -5.96
N LYS A 33 7.79 -20.99 -5.21
CA LYS A 33 7.31 -21.26 -3.86
C LYS A 33 7.70 -20.14 -2.89
N GLY A 34 8.89 -19.58 -3.04
CA GLY A 34 9.35 -18.44 -2.25
C GLY A 34 8.55 -17.18 -2.58
N GLU A 35 8.24 -16.97 -3.86
CA GLU A 35 7.39 -15.86 -4.29
C GLU A 35 5.98 -16.00 -3.73
N LEU A 36 5.34 -17.17 -3.87
CA LEU A 36 4.00 -17.44 -3.31
C LEU A 36 3.93 -17.22 -1.80
N ALA A 37 4.97 -17.59 -1.04
CA ALA A 37 5.01 -17.33 0.39
C ALA A 37 4.97 -15.82 0.73
N ASN A 38 5.67 -15.00 -0.06
CA ASN A 38 5.62 -13.54 0.11
C ASN A 38 4.29 -12.94 -0.34
N VAL A 39 3.67 -13.47 -1.40
CA VAL A 39 2.31 -13.09 -1.82
C VAL A 39 1.32 -13.34 -0.69
N GLU A 40 1.32 -14.55 -0.12
CA GLU A 40 0.42 -14.91 0.97
C GLU A 40 0.62 -14.03 2.20
N GLY A 41 1.89 -13.79 2.58
CA GLY A 41 2.23 -12.87 3.68
C GLY A 41 1.71 -11.44 3.43
N THR A 42 1.82 -10.95 2.20
CA THR A 42 1.32 -9.62 1.83
C THR A 42 -0.20 -9.55 1.88
N ILE A 43 -0.89 -10.60 1.43
CA ILE A 43 -2.35 -10.72 1.50
C ILE A 43 -2.82 -10.71 2.96
N GLN A 44 -2.21 -11.53 3.80
CA GLN A 44 -2.55 -11.60 5.23
C GLN A 44 -2.30 -10.27 5.93
N TYR A 45 -1.18 -9.64 5.66
CA TYR A 45 -0.84 -8.33 6.20
C TYR A 45 -1.84 -7.25 5.78
N GLY A 46 -2.22 -7.21 4.50
CA GLY A 46 -3.25 -6.29 3.99
C GLY A 46 -4.58 -6.46 4.71
N ARG A 47 -5.06 -7.69 4.81
CA ARG A 47 -6.31 -8.02 5.51
C ARG A 47 -6.28 -7.65 6.99
N GLU A 48 -5.16 -7.90 7.67
CA GLU A 48 -5.00 -7.54 9.09
C GLU A 48 -5.02 -6.01 9.28
N ARG A 49 -4.34 -5.26 8.45
CA ARG A 49 -4.38 -3.80 8.49
C ARG A 49 -5.79 -3.26 8.25
N GLY A 50 -6.47 -3.75 7.21
CA GLY A 50 -7.85 -3.37 6.91
C GLY A 50 -8.78 -3.64 8.08
N ARG A 51 -8.66 -4.80 8.72
CA ARG A 51 -9.46 -5.16 9.90
C ARG A 51 -9.20 -4.22 11.08
N ARG A 52 -7.95 -3.83 11.34
CA ARG A 52 -7.65 -2.84 12.39
C ARG A 52 -8.29 -1.48 12.10
N MET A 53 -8.28 -1.05 10.85
CA MET A 53 -8.97 0.19 10.42
C MET A 53 -10.49 0.07 10.65
N ALA A 54 -11.09 -1.06 10.25
CA ALA A 54 -12.51 -1.33 10.46
C ALA A 54 -12.90 -1.29 11.95
N LEU A 55 -12.10 -1.92 12.81
CA LEU A 55 -12.34 -1.90 14.26
C LEU A 55 -12.31 -0.50 14.84
N ARG A 56 -11.44 0.38 14.34
CA ARG A 56 -11.42 1.79 14.75
C ARG A 56 -12.69 2.51 14.31
N ALA A 57 -13.10 2.36 13.05
CA ALA A 57 -14.33 2.96 12.54
C ALA A 57 -15.56 2.51 13.34
N LEU A 58 -15.72 1.22 13.55
CA LEU A 58 -16.83 0.66 14.34
C LEU A 58 -16.83 1.13 15.79
N LYS A 59 -15.65 1.27 16.41
CA LYS A 59 -15.53 1.81 17.78
C LYS A 59 -16.02 3.24 17.88
N ASP A 60 -15.84 4.02 16.81
CA ASP A 60 -16.29 5.41 16.73
C ASP A 60 -17.77 5.53 16.29
N GLY A 61 -18.44 4.39 16.05
CA GLY A 61 -19.85 4.35 15.64
C GLY A 61 -20.07 4.56 14.14
N GLU A 62 -19.00 4.49 13.35
CA GLU A 62 -19.04 4.68 11.89
C GLU A 62 -19.29 3.37 11.15
N ASP A 63 -19.89 3.48 9.96
CA ASP A 63 -20.05 2.37 9.04
C ASP A 63 -18.74 2.00 8.32
N LEU A 64 -18.74 0.87 7.62
CA LEU A 64 -17.58 0.42 6.84
C LEU A 64 -17.69 0.78 5.35
N SER A 65 -18.20 1.96 5.05
CA SER A 65 -18.29 2.51 3.69
C SER A 65 -16.90 2.83 3.09
N PRO A 66 -16.79 2.97 1.76
CA PRO A 66 -15.55 3.44 1.12
C PRO A 66 -15.08 4.79 1.64
N LYS A 67 -16.01 5.72 1.98
CA LYS A 67 -15.66 7.00 2.59
C LYS A 67 -14.92 6.80 3.91
N ASN A 68 -15.43 5.94 4.77
CA ASN A 68 -14.81 5.68 6.08
C ASN A 68 -13.51 4.88 5.93
N TYR A 69 -13.39 4.01 4.92
CA TYR A 69 -12.09 3.44 4.57
C TYR A 69 -11.03 4.53 4.34
N LEU A 70 -11.35 5.58 3.60
CA LEU A 70 -10.41 6.68 3.35
C LEU A 70 -10.07 7.45 4.63
N LEU A 71 -11.09 7.77 5.47
CA LEU A 71 -10.92 8.52 6.70
C LEU A 71 -10.08 7.79 7.76
N TYR A 72 -10.23 6.46 7.85
CA TYR A 72 -9.49 5.62 8.80
C TYR A 72 -8.21 5.02 8.21
N SER A 73 -7.86 5.42 6.97
CA SER A 73 -6.66 4.95 6.29
C SER A 73 -5.39 5.27 7.09
N GLU A 74 -4.52 4.29 7.20
CA GLU A 74 -3.19 4.45 7.79
C GLU A 74 -2.18 5.12 6.85
N TRP A 75 -2.62 5.46 5.65
CA TRP A 75 -1.79 6.16 4.68
C TRP A 75 -1.80 7.65 4.96
N VAL A 76 -0.64 8.21 5.23
CA VAL A 76 -0.48 9.64 5.46
C VAL A 76 -0.03 10.32 4.18
N ASP A 77 -0.83 11.27 3.71
CA ASP A 77 -0.43 12.18 2.64
C ASP A 77 0.32 13.38 3.24
N ASP A 78 1.61 13.24 3.39
CA ASP A 78 2.49 14.31 3.88
C ASP A 78 3.16 15.12 2.76
N ARG A 79 2.79 14.85 1.51
CA ARG A 79 3.35 15.49 0.30
C ARG A 79 4.86 15.30 0.08
N LYS A 80 5.55 14.77 1.07
CA LYS A 80 6.99 14.50 1.05
C LYS A 80 7.28 13.08 0.58
N TRP A 81 6.62 12.11 1.23
CA TRP A 81 6.82 10.68 0.95
C TRP A 81 5.72 10.10 0.08
N SER A 82 4.58 10.75 0.08
CA SER A 82 3.43 10.37 -0.69
C SER A 82 2.68 11.61 -1.15
N LYS A 83 2.27 11.64 -2.40
CA LYS A 83 1.39 12.66 -2.94
C LYS A 83 0.15 11.99 -3.52
N LYS A 84 -0.96 12.16 -2.82
CA LYS A 84 -2.24 11.55 -3.14
C LYS A 84 -3.33 12.60 -3.24
N ASP A 85 -4.02 12.62 -4.36
CA ASP A 85 -5.20 13.47 -4.56
C ASP A 85 -6.46 12.61 -4.56
N VAL A 86 -7.54 13.13 -3.99
CA VAL A 86 -8.84 12.46 -3.91
C VAL A 86 -9.84 13.24 -4.75
N TYR A 87 -10.52 12.55 -5.66
CA TYR A 87 -11.50 13.14 -6.57
C TYR A 87 -12.87 12.52 -6.32
N ALA A 88 -13.85 13.35 -6.06
CA ALA A 88 -15.22 12.99 -5.72
C ALA A 88 -15.33 12.08 -4.47
N ILE A 89 -16.17 12.48 -3.56
CA ILE A 89 -16.45 11.73 -2.34
C ILE A 89 -17.96 11.49 -2.29
N SER A 90 -18.36 10.22 -2.34
CA SER A 90 -19.73 9.71 -2.19
C SER A 90 -20.55 9.60 -3.50
N PRO A 91 -21.11 8.42 -3.79
CA PRO A 91 -20.88 7.17 -3.06
C PRO A 91 -19.53 6.52 -3.39
N ALA A 92 -18.90 6.88 -4.52
CA ALA A 92 -17.62 6.38 -5.00
C ALA A 92 -16.60 7.53 -5.10
N PHE A 93 -15.35 7.22 -4.90
CA PHE A 93 -14.25 8.17 -5.07
C PHE A 93 -13.07 7.53 -5.81
N THR A 94 -12.27 8.38 -6.42
CA THR A 94 -11.01 7.99 -7.08
C THR A 94 -9.86 8.66 -6.36
N THR A 95 -8.76 7.92 -6.19
CA THR A 95 -7.51 8.48 -5.66
C THR A 95 -6.42 8.35 -6.70
N HIS A 96 -5.64 9.41 -6.87
CA HIS A 96 -4.43 9.42 -7.69
C HIS A 96 -3.21 9.67 -6.81
N CYS A 97 -2.34 8.69 -6.68
CA CYS A 97 -1.05 8.84 -6.02
C CYS A 97 0.04 8.98 -7.07
N THR A 98 0.58 10.19 -7.20
CA THR A 98 1.61 10.52 -8.21
C THR A 98 3.04 10.40 -7.69
N HIS A 99 3.22 10.27 -6.39
CA HIS A 99 4.52 10.07 -5.74
C HIS A 99 4.37 9.06 -4.60
N CYS A 100 5.26 8.09 -4.54
CA CYS A 100 5.30 7.06 -3.51
C CYS A 100 6.75 6.77 -3.13
N GLY A 101 7.11 7.07 -1.89
CA GLY A 101 8.47 6.88 -1.38
C GLY A 101 8.94 5.42 -1.39
N TRP A 102 8.02 4.46 -1.29
CA TRP A 102 8.35 3.04 -1.45
C TRP A 102 8.81 2.73 -2.87
N CYS A 103 8.06 3.19 -3.88
CA CYS A 103 8.45 3.00 -5.28
C CYS A 103 9.78 3.68 -5.61
N GLU A 104 9.99 4.89 -5.08
CA GLU A 104 11.27 5.62 -5.26
C GLU A 104 12.44 4.87 -4.59
N SER A 105 12.23 4.34 -3.39
CA SER A 105 13.23 3.53 -2.69
C SER A 105 13.58 2.27 -3.50
N TRP A 106 12.58 1.55 -4.00
CA TRP A 106 12.84 0.37 -4.83
C TRP A 106 13.56 0.71 -6.13
N LYS A 107 13.20 1.80 -6.81
CA LYS A 107 13.90 2.27 -8.01
C LYS A 107 15.35 2.62 -7.70
N LYS A 108 15.59 3.39 -6.63
CA LYS A 108 16.92 3.80 -6.18
C LYS A 108 17.85 2.61 -5.92
N HIS A 109 17.30 1.52 -5.36
CA HIS A 109 18.07 0.32 -5.01
C HIS A 109 18.02 -0.80 -6.06
N GLY A 110 17.39 -0.57 -7.22
CA GLY A 110 17.24 -1.60 -8.27
C GLY A 110 16.37 -2.79 -7.87
N LEU A 111 15.40 -2.56 -6.98
CA LEU A 111 14.53 -3.58 -6.38
C LEU A 111 13.06 -3.48 -6.80
N LEU A 112 12.73 -2.66 -7.80
CA LEU A 112 11.35 -2.40 -8.20
C LEU A 112 10.58 -3.66 -8.57
N GLU A 113 11.22 -4.61 -9.25
CA GLU A 113 10.63 -5.89 -9.63
C GLU A 113 10.09 -6.66 -8.41
N TYR A 114 10.90 -6.72 -7.35
CA TYR A 114 10.54 -7.41 -6.11
C TYR A 114 9.55 -6.62 -5.25
N GLY A 115 9.72 -5.29 -5.20
CA GLY A 115 8.81 -4.41 -4.49
C GLY A 115 7.41 -4.36 -5.10
N ASN A 116 7.30 -4.52 -6.43
CA ASN A 116 6.02 -4.56 -7.14
C ASN A 116 5.09 -5.67 -6.62
N LEU A 117 5.64 -6.77 -6.11
CA LEU A 117 4.83 -7.83 -5.52
C LEU A 117 3.96 -7.30 -4.37
N TYR A 118 4.49 -6.39 -3.55
CA TYR A 118 3.72 -5.71 -2.50
C TYR A 118 2.52 -4.95 -3.07
N CYS A 119 2.78 -4.03 -4.01
CA CYS A 119 1.74 -3.20 -4.62
C CYS A 119 0.67 -4.02 -5.37
N SER A 120 1.05 -5.17 -5.94
CA SER A 120 0.13 -6.05 -6.65
C SER A 120 -0.90 -6.72 -5.74
N HIS A 121 -0.66 -6.77 -4.42
CA HIS A 121 -1.50 -7.54 -3.51
C HIS A 121 -2.01 -6.76 -2.31
N ILE A 122 -1.32 -5.70 -1.86
CA ILE A 122 -1.64 -5.05 -0.60
C ILE A 122 -2.96 -4.30 -0.63
N ASP A 123 -3.20 -3.45 -1.63
CA ASP A 123 -4.31 -2.50 -1.61
C ASP A 123 -5.68 -3.19 -1.66
N VAL A 124 -5.85 -4.16 -2.57
CA VAL A 124 -7.08 -4.95 -2.67
C VAL A 124 -7.37 -5.69 -1.35
N ASN A 125 -6.33 -6.27 -0.74
CA ASN A 125 -6.51 -7.03 0.49
C ASN A 125 -6.71 -6.14 1.72
N LEU A 126 -6.19 -4.93 1.70
CA LEU A 126 -6.45 -3.91 2.72
C LEU A 126 -7.92 -3.48 2.68
N VAL A 127 -8.46 -3.20 1.49
CA VAL A 127 -9.88 -2.89 1.29
C VAL A 127 -10.76 -4.06 1.72
N LYS A 128 -10.42 -5.29 1.32
CA LYS A 128 -11.16 -6.51 1.73
C LYS A 128 -11.09 -6.79 3.23
N GLY A 129 -9.99 -6.43 3.87
CA GLY A 129 -9.85 -6.52 5.33
C GLY A 129 -10.71 -5.50 6.06
N PHE A 130 -10.90 -4.31 5.50
CA PHE A 130 -11.77 -3.28 6.05
C PHE A 130 -13.25 -3.65 5.90
N ASN A 131 -13.68 -3.96 4.68
CA ASN A 131 -15.01 -4.47 4.39
C ASN A 131 -14.95 -5.38 3.16
N PRO A 132 -15.32 -6.67 3.28
CA PRO A 132 -15.28 -7.60 2.15
C PRO A 132 -16.23 -7.23 1.00
N ASP A 133 -17.26 -6.43 1.27
CA ASP A 133 -18.21 -5.97 0.25
C ASP A 133 -17.67 -4.76 -0.56
N ASN A 134 -16.68 -4.05 -0.05
CA ASN A 134 -16.06 -2.96 -0.79
C ASN A 134 -15.25 -3.51 -1.98
N VAL A 135 -15.34 -2.81 -3.09
CA VAL A 135 -14.61 -3.12 -4.33
C VAL A 135 -13.56 -2.06 -4.58
N LEU A 136 -12.35 -2.48 -4.92
CA LEU A 136 -11.28 -1.61 -5.39
C LEU A 136 -10.93 -1.96 -6.83
N ASN A 137 -11.12 -1.00 -7.73
CA ASN A 137 -10.67 -1.09 -9.11
C ASN A 137 -9.33 -0.38 -9.26
N ILE A 138 -8.30 -1.10 -9.62
CA ILE A 138 -6.95 -0.57 -9.86
C ILE A 138 -6.78 -0.38 -11.36
N ARG A 139 -6.61 0.88 -11.80
CA ARG A 139 -6.44 1.23 -13.22
C ARG A 139 -4.96 1.35 -13.59
N SER A 140 -4.13 1.78 -12.66
CA SER A 140 -2.70 2.02 -12.85
C SER A 140 -1.95 1.91 -11.53
N VAL A 141 -0.66 1.53 -11.58
CA VAL A 141 0.21 1.42 -10.42
C VAL A 141 1.61 1.93 -10.76
N LEU A 142 2.17 2.80 -9.93
CA LEU A 142 3.52 3.37 -10.08
C LEU A 142 4.62 2.29 -10.14
N SER A 143 4.48 1.22 -9.38
CA SER A 143 5.45 0.11 -9.37
C SER A 143 5.46 -0.72 -10.66
N GLN A 144 4.43 -0.57 -11.49
CA GLN A 144 4.32 -1.21 -12.81
C GLN A 144 4.56 -0.21 -13.95
N ASN A 145 5.32 0.85 -13.69
CA ASN A 145 5.61 1.93 -14.64
C ASN A 145 4.37 2.73 -15.08
N GLY A 146 3.28 2.68 -14.31
CA GLY A 146 2.14 3.56 -14.50
C GLY A 146 2.48 5.02 -14.14
N PRO A 147 1.73 5.99 -14.68
CA PRO A 147 1.93 7.42 -14.38
C PRO A 147 1.53 7.78 -12.95
N CYS A 148 0.68 7.00 -12.33
CA CYS A 148 0.23 7.14 -10.94
C CYS A 148 -0.35 5.81 -10.45
N CYS A 149 -0.60 5.69 -9.14
CA CYS A 149 -1.55 4.70 -8.64
C CYS A 149 -2.95 5.31 -8.75
N ASP A 150 -3.78 4.77 -9.64
CA ASP A 150 -5.14 5.20 -9.91
C ASP A 150 -6.13 4.16 -9.38
N PHE A 151 -6.82 4.50 -8.29
CA PHE A 151 -7.70 3.62 -7.55
C PHE A 151 -9.12 4.19 -7.50
N GLU A 152 -10.11 3.36 -7.84
CA GLU A 152 -11.53 3.67 -7.77
C GLU A 152 -12.22 2.75 -6.77
N PHE A 153 -13.02 3.35 -5.88
CA PHE A 153 -13.72 2.68 -4.77
C PHE A 153 -15.22 2.74 -4.95
#